data_b5a156583c497e579a483e2d66c700ea
#
_entry.id   b5a156583c497e579a483e2d66c700ea
#
_cell.length_a   1.000
_cell.length_b   1.000
_cell.length_c   1.000
_cell.angle_alpha   90.00
_cell.angle_beta   90.00
_cell.angle_gamma   90.00
#
_symmetry.space_group_name_H-M   'P 1'
#
loop_
_entity.id
_entity.type
_entity.pdbx_description
1 polymer ?
#
loop_
_entity_poly.entity_id
_entity_poly.type
_entity_poly.pdbx_seq_one_letter_code
_entity_poly.pdbx_strand_id
1 'polypeptide(L)'
;MVKQSAVAERLGVSQGCVSRWESGAHRPDSGQRDRIVRLIAASAGNDRDAGLRRLVESSKRPVHLICDSTHRLLAASRSRAASWRTDVSELVGRSLWPFASAEIEAAEAGLFESGWFERPYQSLELRTGGNGRSDVPVPPGRVLWETLPLADGRVGRLTTTIG
;
A
#
# COMPACT_ATOMS: atom_id res chain seq x y z
N MET A 1 -15.98 15.11 -13.42
CA MET A 1 -15.12 16.01 -14.22
C MET A 1 -14.13 16.69 -13.28
N VAL A 2 -12.84 16.43 -13.39
CA VAL A 2 -11.83 17.06 -12.52
C VAL A 2 -11.63 18.48 -12.99
N LYS A 3 -11.74 19.48 -12.08
CA LYS A 3 -11.57 20.90 -12.44
C LYS A 3 -10.11 21.17 -12.79
N GLN A 4 -9.86 21.90 -13.89
CA GLN A 4 -8.52 22.28 -14.36
C GLN A 4 -7.67 22.93 -13.25
N SER A 5 -8.28 23.68 -12.34
CA SER A 5 -7.62 24.29 -11.20
C SER A 5 -7.03 23.27 -10.23
N ALA A 6 -7.74 22.17 -9.95
CA ALA A 6 -7.23 21.12 -9.07
C ALA A 6 -6.06 20.32 -9.69
N VAL A 7 -6.09 20.15 -11.03
CA VAL A 7 -4.96 19.52 -11.76
C VAL A 7 -3.76 20.45 -11.77
N ALA A 8 -3.97 21.74 -12.01
CA ALA A 8 -2.92 22.76 -12.02
C ALA A 8 -2.18 22.83 -10.67
N GLU A 9 -2.94 22.86 -9.57
CA GLU A 9 -2.39 22.86 -8.21
C GLU A 9 -1.51 21.63 -7.94
N ARG A 10 -1.99 20.44 -8.29
CA ARG A 10 -1.24 19.19 -8.11
C ARG A 10 0.02 19.08 -8.97
N LEU A 11 0.01 19.72 -10.13
CA LEU A 11 1.16 19.74 -11.05
C LEU A 11 2.13 20.90 -10.79
N GLY A 12 1.77 21.85 -9.91
CA GLY A 12 2.55 23.05 -9.64
C GLY A 12 2.65 23.99 -10.83
N VAL A 13 1.57 24.11 -11.63
CA VAL A 13 1.47 24.97 -12.82
C VAL A 13 0.22 25.85 -12.75
N SER A 14 0.13 26.85 -13.62
CA SER A 14 -1.08 27.68 -13.70
C SER A 14 -2.21 26.94 -14.42
N GLN A 15 -3.47 27.28 -14.09
CA GLN A 15 -4.64 26.74 -14.80
C GLN A 15 -4.57 27.03 -16.31
N GLY A 16 -4.03 28.17 -16.71
CA GLY A 16 -3.83 28.52 -18.13
C GLY A 16 -2.84 27.58 -18.84
N CYS A 17 -1.86 26.98 -18.13
CA CYS A 17 -1.00 25.94 -18.69
C CYS A 17 -1.79 24.68 -19.00
N VAL A 18 -2.62 24.22 -18.05
CA VAL A 18 -3.46 23.03 -18.22
C VAL A 18 -4.44 23.24 -19.39
N SER A 19 -5.09 24.39 -19.46
CA SER A 19 -6.00 24.72 -20.54
C SER A 19 -5.34 24.72 -21.93
N ARG A 20 -4.10 25.25 -22.04
CA ARG A 20 -3.33 25.19 -23.30
C ARG A 20 -2.89 23.80 -23.68
N TRP A 21 -2.63 22.94 -22.72
CA TRP A 21 -2.32 21.52 -22.99
C TRP A 21 -3.54 20.76 -23.50
N GLU A 22 -4.70 20.97 -22.88
CA GLU A 22 -5.96 20.34 -23.30
C GLU A 22 -6.43 20.81 -24.67
N SER A 23 -6.22 22.07 -25.00
CA SER A 23 -6.54 22.62 -26.32
C SER A 23 -5.50 22.30 -27.42
N GLY A 24 -4.37 21.67 -27.04
CA GLY A 24 -3.28 21.39 -27.97
C GLY A 24 -2.45 22.60 -28.39
N ALA A 25 -2.73 23.77 -27.80
CA ALA A 25 -2.01 25.03 -28.11
C ALA A 25 -0.57 25.02 -27.59
N HIS A 26 -0.28 24.19 -26.61
CA HIS A 26 1.06 23.97 -26.09
C HIS A 26 1.25 22.52 -25.66
N ARG A 27 2.48 21.99 -25.78
CA ARG A 27 2.80 20.65 -25.29
C ARG A 27 3.58 20.74 -23.99
N PRO A 28 3.26 19.90 -22.98
CA PRO A 28 4.05 19.84 -21.77
C PRO A 28 5.47 19.34 -22.09
N ASP A 29 6.48 19.90 -21.42
CA ASP A 29 7.86 19.41 -21.48
C ASP A 29 8.00 18.01 -20.88
N SER A 30 9.19 17.39 -20.98
CA SER A 30 9.41 16.03 -20.49
C SER A 30 9.17 15.90 -18.98
N GLY A 31 9.62 16.86 -18.18
CA GLY A 31 9.42 16.86 -16.73
C GLY A 31 7.94 17.04 -16.34
N GLN A 32 7.22 17.88 -17.08
CA GLN A 32 5.78 18.06 -16.90
C GLN A 32 5.01 16.79 -17.31
N ARG A 33 5.37 16.15 -18.41
CA ARG A 33 4.79 14.85 -18.82
C ARG A 33 4.97 13.77 -17.76
N ASP A 34 6.16 13.65 -17.18
CA ASP A 34 6.43 12.68 -16.13
C ASP A 34 5.59 12.94 -14.87
N ARG A 35 5.34 14.21 -14.52
CA ARG A 35 4.45 14.58 -13.42
C ARG A 35 3.00 14.25 -13.73
N ILE A 36 2.54 14.51 -14.97
CA ILE A 36 1.18 14.17 -15.43
C ILE A 36 0.98 12.65 -15.36
N VAL A 37 1.91 11.86 -15.88
CA VAL A 37 1.83 10.40 -15.85
C VAL A 37 1.77 9.89 -14.42
N ARG A 38 2.61 10.41 -13.52
CA ARG A 38 2.57 10.06 -12.09
C ARG A 38 1.25 10.45 -11.42
N LEU A 39 0.69 11.62 -11.75
CA LEU A 39 -0.58 12.06 -11.21
C LEU A 39 -1.75 11.17 -11.68
N ILE A 40 -1.77 10.81 -12.96
CA ILE A 40 -2.78 9.91 -13.54
C ILE A 40 -2.66 8.52 -12.89
N ALA A 41 -1.45 7.98 -12.77
CA ALA A 41 -1.21 6.69 -12.14
C ALA A 41 -1.64 6.69 -10.66
N ALA A 42 -1.32 7.75 -9.91
CA ALA A 42 -1.73 7.89 -8.52
C ALA A 42 -3.25 8.03 -8.36
N SER A 43 -3.91 8.77 -9.24
CA SER A 43 -5.37 8.95 -9.22
C SER A 43 -6.10 7.65 -9.61
N ALA A 44 -5.66 6.98 -10.66
CA ALA A 44 -6.21 5.69 -11.09
C ALA A 44 -6.00 4.60 -10.04
N GLY A 45 -4.84 4.61 -9.36
CA GLY A 45 -4.53 3.69 -8.27
C GLY A 45 -5.44 3.88 -7.07
N ASN A 46 -5.67 5.12 -6.65
CA ASN A 46 -6.53 5.42 -5.51
C ASN A 46 -7.97 4.95 -5.70
N ASP A 47 -8.56 5.16 -6.87
CA ASP A 47 -9.95 4.76 -7.13
C ASP A 47 -10.10 3.26 -7.30
N ARG A 48 -9.18 2.59 -7.99
CA ARG A 48 -9.20 1.14 -8.21
C ARG A 48 -8.95 0.35 -6.93
N ASP A 49 -8.00 0.78 -6.11
CA ASP A 49 -7.67 0.11 -4.87
C ASP A 49 -8.61 0.49 -3.71
N ALA A 50 -9.48 1.49 -3.87
CA ALA A 50 -10.44 1.87 -2.85
C ALA A 50 -11.41 0.74 -2.50
N GLY A 51 -11.83 -0.06 -3.49
CA GLY A 51 -12.64 -1.27 -3.26
C GLY A 51 -11.90 -2.33 -2.44
N LEU A 52 -10.64 -2.58 -2.79
CA LEU A 52 -9.78 -3.50 -2.04
C LEU A 52 -9.57 -3.04 -0.59
N ARG A 53 -9.29 -1.76 -0.37
CA ARG A 53 -9.14 -1.20 0.98
C ARG A 53 -10.40 -1.39 1.81
N ARG A 54 -11.59 -1.09 1.25
CA ARG A 54 -12.87 -1.31 1.94
C ARG A 54 -13.09 -2.77 2.29
N LEU A 55 -12.71 -3.71 1.42
CA LEU A 55 -12.79 -5.14 1.71
C LEU A 55 -11.91 -5.53 2.89
N VAL A 56 -10.67 -5.04 2.91
CA VAL A 56 -9.74 -5.26 4.02
C VAL A 56 -10.30 -4.67 5.32
N GLU A 57 -10.73 -3.41 5.30
CA GLU A 57 -11.27 -2.70 6.46
C GLU A 57 -12.54 -3.36 7.02
N SER A 58 -13.37 -3.95 6.16
CA SER A 58 -14.61 -4.63 6.55
C SER A 58 -14.40 -6.07 7.01
N SER A 59 -13.21 -6.62 6.87
CA SER A 59 -12.91 -7.99 7.29
C SER A 59 -13.11 -8.19 8.79
N LYS A 60 -13.74 -9.29 9.15
CA LYS A 60 -13.89 -9.75 10.54
C LYS A 60 -12.60 -10.37 11.09
N ARG A 61 -11.71 -10.83 10.21
CA ARG A 61 -10.40 -11.39 10.60
C ARG A 61 -9.37 -10.28 10.81
N PRO A 62 -8.39 -10.49 11.70
CA PRO A 62 -7.25 -9.58 11.79
C PRO A 62 -6.40 -9.66 10.52
N VAL A 63 -6.60 -8.71 9.61
CA VAL A 63 -5.89 -8.60 8.33
C VAL A 63 -5.43 -7.18 8.10
N HIS A 64 -4.29 -7.02 7.46
CA HIS A 64 -3.83 -5.74 6.95
C HIS A 64 -3.20 -5.90 5.58
N LEU A 65 -3.20 -4.81 4.82
CA LEU A 65 -2.62 -4.69 3.50
C LEU A 65 -1.44 -3.72 3.56
N ILE A 66 -0.30 -4.15 3.09
CA ILE A 66 0.90 -3.32 2.94
C ILE A 66 1.35 -3.29 1.47
N CYS A 67 2.16 -2.31 1.11
CA CYS A 67 2.97 -2.38 -0.10
C CYS A 67 4.10 -3.39 0.14
N ASP A 68 4.23 -4.40 -0.71
CA ASP A 68 5.17 -5.51 -0.53
C ASP A 68 6.63 -5.05 -0.46
N SER A 69 7.03 -4.10 -1.32
CA SER A 69 8.40 -3.62 -1.39
C SER A 69 8.80 -2.59 -0.33
N THR A 70 7.85 -1.83 0.22
CA THR A 70 8.13 -0.74 1.17
C THR A 70 7.62 -1.01 2.58
N HIS A 71 6.84 -2.07 2.75
CA HIS A 71 6.13 -2.44 3.98
C HIS A 71 5.21 -1.32 4.52
N ARG A 72 4.85 -0.34 3.69
CA ARG A 72 3.95 0.75 4.09
C ARG A 72 2.53 0.25 4.22
N LEU A 73 1.90 0.55 5.35
CA LEU A 73 0.50 0.20 5.59
C LEU A 73 -0.42 0.94 4.63
N LEU A 74 -1.30 0.20 3.97
CA LEU A 74 -2.32 0.73 3.05
C LEU A 74 -3.72 0.65 3.64
N ALA A 75 -4.05 -0.43 4.36
CA ALA A 75 -5.32 -0.63 5.03
C ALA A 75 -5.20 -1.69 6.14
N ALA A 76 -6.05 -1.61 7.14
CA ALA A 76 -6.18 -2.64 8.18
C ALA A 76 -7.64 -2.86 8.55
N SER A 77 -8.01 -4.11 8.87
CA SER A 77 -9.34 -4.45 9.37
C SER A 77 -9.56 -3.87 10.77
N ARG A 78 -10.83 -3.71 11.16
CA ARG A 78 -11.18 -3.28 12.51
C ARG A 78 -10.62 -4.21 13.59
N SER A 79 -10.64 -5.51 13.36
CA SER A 79 -10.08 -6.49 14.29
C SER A 79 -8.55 -6.40 14.39
N ARG A 80 -7.85 -6.10 13.30
CA ARG A 80 -6.42 -5.81 13.33
C ARG A 80 -6.14 -4.49 14.07
N ALA A 81 -6.87 -3.44 13.75
CA ALA A 81 -6.77 -2.14 14.41
C ALA A 81 -6.97 -2.25 15.93
N ALA A 82 -7.93 -3.04 16.36
CA ALA A 82 -8.19 -3.28 17.79
C ALA A 82 -7.05 -4.02 18.51
N SER A 83 -6.24 -4.80 17.79
CA SER A 83 -5.06 -5.48 18.35
C SER A 83 -3.86 -4.56 18.50
N TRP A 84 -3.80 -3.45 17.78
CA TRP A 84 -2.78 -2.42 17.89
C TRP A 84 -3.22 -1.34 18.87
N ARG A 85 -2.30 -0.84 19.66
CA ARG A 85 -2.57 0.23 20.64
C ARG A 85 -2.26 1.63 20.09
N THR A 86 -1.91 1.69 18.83
CA THR A 86 -1.69 2.93 18.06
C THR A 86 -2.86 3.11 17.10
N ASP A 87 -3.31 4.35 16.92
CA ASP A 87 -4.35 4.65 15.94
C ASP A 87 -3.86 4.26 14.54
N VAL A 88 -4.68 3.49 13.82
CA VAL A 88 -4.36 3.04 12.46
C VAL A 88 -4.13 4.22 11.52
N SER A 89 -4.83 5.34 11.70
CA SER A 89 -4.63 6.54 10.89
C SER A 89 -3.22 7.11 10.99
N GLU A 90 -2.53 6.91 12.11
CA GLU A 90 -1.13 7.30 12.29
C GLU A 90 -0.15 6.33 11.61
N LEU A 91 -0.59 5.09 11.37
CA LEU A 91 0.23 4.04 10.76
C LEU A 91 0.08 3.99 9.23
N VAL A 92 -1.08 4.40 8.69
CA VAL A 92 -1.31 4.40 7.23
C VAL A 92 -0.24 5.25 6.52
N GLY A 93 0.37 4.66 5.50
CA GLY A 93 1.48 5.26 4.75
C GLY A 93 2.86 5.13 5.40
N ARG A 94 2.94 4.64 6.64
CA ARG A 94 4.21 4.36 7.35
C ARG A 94 4.62 2.90 7.17
N SER A 95 5.92 2.64 7.17
CA SER A 95 6.43 1.26 7.14
C SER A 95 6.15 0.55 8.46
N LEU A 96 5.64 -0.67 8.37
CA LEU A 96 5.47 -1.56 9.52
C LEU A 96 6.74 -2.37 9.84
N TRP A 97 7.80 -2.24 9.04
CA TRP A 97 9.05 -2.96 9.24
C TRP A 97 9.65 -2.81 10.65
N PRO A 98 9.63 -1.63 11.29
CA PRO A 98 10.13 -1.47 12.66
C PRO A 98 9.41 -2.31 13.72
N PHE A 99 8.26 -2.89 13.37
CA PHE A 99 7.45 -3.73 14.27
C PHE A 99 7.55 -5.23 13.95
N ALA A 100 8.40 -5.63 13.00
CA ALA A 100 8.59 -7.04 12.66
C ALA A 100 9.11 -7.83 13.86
N SER A 101 8.70 -9.10 13.98
CA SER A 101 9.34 -10.07 14.88
C SER A 101 10.53 -10.74 14.17
N ALA A 102 11.40 -11.38 14.91
CA ALA A 102 12.55 -12.09 14.34
C ALA A 102 12.14 -13.12 13.26
N GLU A 103 11.00 -13.79 13.45
CA GLU A 103 10.49 -14.76 12.48
C GLU A 103 9.97 -14.08 11.20
N ILE A 104 9.39 -12.89 11.31
CA ILE A 104 8.99 -12.08 10.15
C ILE A 104 10.23 -11.63 9.37
N GLU A 105 11.26 -11.16 10.06
CA GLU A 105 12.53 -10.76 9.45
C GLU A 105 13.21 -11.94 8.75
N ALA A 106 13.22 -13.11 9.39
CA ALA A 106 13.79 -14.34 8.81
C ALA A 106 13.00 -14.81 7.58
N ALA A 107 11.66 -14.74 7.62
CA ALA A 107 10.82 -15.09 6.48
C ALA A 107 11.05 -14.12 5.31
N GLU A 108 11.14 -12.84 5.58
CA GLU A 108 11.43 -11.80 4.56
C GLU A 108 12.77 -12.04 3.88
N ALA A 109 13.80 -12.39 4.64
CA ALA A 109 15.13 -12.70 4.10
C ALA A 109 15.13 -13.89 3.11
N GLY A 110 14.22 -14.84 3.29
CA GLY A 110 14.07 -16.01 2.41
C GLY A 110 13.19 -15.79 1.17
N LEU A 111 12.52 -14.63 1.03
CA LEU A 111 11.55 -14.42 -0.05
C LEU A 111 12.19 -14.44 -1.44
N PHE A 112 13.39 -13.91 -1.58
CA PHE A 112 14.10 -13.88 -2.86
C PHE A 112 14.41 -15.31 -3.35
N GLU A 113 14.94 -16.17 -2.49
CA GLU A 113 15.28 -17.54 -2.82
C GLU A 113 14.04 -18.41 -3.07
N SER A 114 12.89 -18.06 -2.47
CA SER A 114 11.62 -18.77 -2.67
C SER A 114 10.93 -18.43 -3.99
N GLY A 115 11.44 -17.48 -4.78
CA GLY A 115 10.81 -16.99 -6.01
C GLY A 115 9.57 -16.12 -5.75
N TRP A 116 9.46 -15.50 -4.57
CA TRP A 116 8.33 -14.66 -4.18
C TRP A 116 8.05 -13.53 -5.17
N PHE A 117 9.08 -12.95 -5.76
CA PHE A 117 8.98 -11.82 -6.67
C PHE A 117 8.80 -12.20 -8.14
N GLU A 118 8.80 -13.50 -8.46
CA GLU A 118 8.73 -13.99 -9.85
C GLU A 118 7.30 -14.10 -10.37
N ARG A 119 6.31 -14.15 -9.49
CA ARG A 119 4.91 -14.36 -9.84
C ARG A 119 4.02 -13.30 -9.18
N PRO A 120 2.93 -12.88 -9.85
CA PRO A 120 2.04 -11.84 -9.34
C PRO A 120 1.20 -12.29 -8.13
N TYR A 121 1.01 -13.60 -7.96
CA TYR A 121 0.24 -14.17 -6.85
C TYR A 121 1.09 -15.22 -6.14
N GLN A 122 1.41 -14.94 -4.90
CA GLN A 122 2.16 -15.82 -4.01
C GLN A 122 1.42 -15.95 -2.68
N SER A 123 1.61 -17.07 -2.00
CA SER A 123 1.16 -17.23 -0.63
C SER A 123 2.22 -17.93 0.20
N LEU A 124 2.37 -17.51 1.44
CA LEU A 124 3.31 -18.08 2.40
C LEU A 124 2.66 -18.07 3.78
N GLU A 125 2.57 -19.25 4.39
CA GLU A 125 2.20 -19.36 5.79
C GLU A 125 3.46 -19.39 6.64
N LEU A 126 3.49 -18.59 7.71
CA LEU A 126 4.60 -18.56 8.66
C LEU A 126 4.09 -18.50 10.11
N ARG A 127 4.94 -18.92 11.03
CA ARG A 127 4.73 -18.69 12.46
C ARG A 127 5.44 -17.43 12.88
N THR A 128 4.77 -16.63 13.68
CA THR A 128 5.34 -15.42 14.29
C THR A 128 5.60 -15.69 15.77
N GLY A 129 6.68 -15.16 16.28
CA GLY A 129 6.88 -14.94 17.71
C GLY A 129 6.43 -13.55 18.13
N GLY A 130 6.56 -13.23 19.39
CA GLY A 130 6.27 -11.90 19.90
C GLY A 130 7.36 -10.91 19.50
N ASN A 131 6.98 -9.68 19.12
CA ASN A 131 7.94 -8.60 18.88
C ASN A 131 8.28 -7.78 20.15
N GLY A 132 7.68 -8.11 21.30
CA GLY A 132 7.92 -7.41 22.58
C GLY A 132 7.39 -5.97 22.64
N ARG A 133 6.69 -5.48 21.63
CA ARG A 133 6.19 -4.11 21.57
C ARG A 133 4.78 -4.01 22.14
N SER A 134 4.50 -2.87 22.76
CA SER A 134 3.18 -2.58 23.33
C SER A 134 2.31 -1.68 22.43
N ASP A 135 2.92 -0.94 21.51
CA ASP A 135 2.24 0.01 20.60
C ASP A 135 1.65 -0.70 19.37
N VAL A 136 2.44 -1.52 18.71
CA VAL A 136 2.03 -2.37 17.59
C VAL A 136 2.49 -3.79 17.87
N PRO A 137 1.77 -4.53 18.73
CA PRO A 137 2.17 -5.87 19.13
C PRO A 137 1.98 -6.87 17.98
N VAL A 138 2.96 -7.74 17.82
CA VAL A 138 2.85 -8.98 17.05
C VAL A 138 2.82 -10.12 18.06
N PRO A 139 1.67 -10.76 18.29
CA PRO A 139 1.60 -11.91 19.18
C PRO A 139 2.18 -13.16 18.50
N PRO A 140 2.63 -14.15 19.28
CA PRO A 140 2.90 -15.48 18.75
C PRO A 140 1.65 -16.05 18.07
N GLY A 141 1.83 -16.66 16.88
CA GLY A 141 0.71 -17.22 16.14
C GLY A 141 1.08 -17.62 14.72
N ARG A 142 0.05 -17.88 13.92
CA ARG A 142 0.21 -18.19 12.50
C ARG A 142 -0.38 -17.07 11.65
N VAL A 143 0.36 -16.68 10.63
CA VAL A 143 -0.09 -15.69 9.66
C VAL A 143 0.08 -16.21 8.24
N LEU A 144 -0.79 -15.76 7.37
CA LEU A 144 -0.75 -16.00 5.94
C LEU A 144 -0.39 -14.70 5.24
N TRP A 145 0.66 -14.72 4.44
CA TRP A 145 1.01 -13.69 3.49
C TRP A 145 0.49 -14.05 2.11
N GLU A 146 -0.14 -13.11 1.46
CA GLU A 146 -0.64 -13.28 0.10
C GLU A 146 -0.35 -12.02 -0.72
N THR A 147 0.25 -12.18 -1.89
CA THR A 147 0.48 -11.05 -2.79
C THR A 147 -0.69 -10.84 -3.73
N LEU A 148 -0.89 -9.59 -4.13
CA LEU A 148 -1.84 -9.20 -5.15
C LEU A 148 -1.35 -7.93 -5.86
N PRO A 149 -1.68 -7.76 -7.16
CA PRO A 149 -1.33 -6.55 -7.86
C PRO A 149 -2.17 -5.36 -7.38
N LEU A 150 -1.53 -4.20 -7.22
CA LEU A 150 -2.18 -2.92 -6.98
C LEU A 150 -2.40 -2.19 -8.30
N ALA A 151 -3.34 -1.27 -8.32
CA ALA A 151 -3.72 -0.55 -9.53
C ALA A 151 -2.61 0.34 -10.13
N ASP A 152 -1.65 0.73 -9.32
CA ASP A 152 -0.48 1.51 -9.75
C ASP A 152 0.71 0.67 -10.23
N GLY A 153 0.52 -0.65 -10.38
CA GLY A 153 1.53 -1.60 -10.83
C GLY A 153 2.45 -2.12 -9.71
N ARG A 154 2.31 -1.63 -8.48
CA ARG A 154 3.01 -2.21 -7.33
C ARG A 154 2.33 -3.51 -6.89
N VAL A 155 3.01 -4.24 -6.03
CA VAL A 155 2.48 -5.44 -5.38
C VAL A 155 2.04 -5.09 -3.97
N GLY A 156 0.84 -5.50 -3.60
CA GLY A 156 0.34 -5.48 -2.23
C GLY A 156 0.56 -6.83 -1.57
N ARG A 157 0.74 -6.83 -0.24
CA ARG A 157 0.78 -8.03 0.59
C ARG A 157 -0.31 -7.95 1.65
N LEU A 158 -1.22 -8.91 1.60
CA LEU A 158 -2.15 -9.17 2.70
C LEU A 158 -1.43 -9.99 3.77
N THR A 159 -1.60 -9.59 5.02
CA THR A 159 -1.16 -10.37 6.18
C THR A 159 -2.39 -10.69 7.03
N THR A 160 -2.77 -11.95 7.03
CA THR A 160 -3.95 -12.44 7.75
C THR A 160 -3.53 -13.32 8.90
N THR A 161 -4.04 -13.07 10.11
CA THR A 161 -3.87 -14.00 11.23
C THR A 161 -4.82 -15.18 11.04
N ILE A 162 -4.28 -16.40 11.10
CA ILE A 162 -5.02 -17.64 10.82
C ILE A 162 -5.03 -18.63 12.00
N GLY A 163 -4.38 -18.30 13.09
CA GLY A 163 -4.37 -19.14 14.31
C GLY A 163 -3.28 -18.78 15.28
#